data_1e8602df1efae1c49441083423fc0894
#
_entry.id   1e8602df1efae1c49441083423fc0894
#
_cell.length_a   1.000
_cell.length_b   1.000
_cell.length_c   1.000
_cell.angle_alpha   90.00
_cell.angle_beta   90.00
_cell.angle_gamma   90.00
#
_symmetry.space_group_name_H-M   'P 1'
#
loop_
_entity.id
_entity.type
_entity.pdbx_description
1 polymer ?
#
loop_
_entity_poly.entity_id
_entity_poly.type
_entity_poly.pdbx_seq_one_letter_code
_entity_poly.pdbx_strand_id
1 'polypeptide(L)'
;MSGLHVAVVGATGAVGQQMLHTLEERNFPIKKLTLLSSERSAGKKVLFKGEEVTIEVATPDKFEGVHIALFSAGGSVSKELAPEAAKRGAIVVDNTSFFRMDPNVPLVVPEVNEEDIKSHNGIIANPNCSTIQMVVALEPIRKSYGLTKVIVSTYQAVSGAGAAAIDELESQSQAILNKEAFTPSILPVKGDKKHYQIAFNAIPQIDKFEENGFTFEELKMINETKKIMHDQTLQVAATCVRLPVVTGHSESVYIEVEDENVTVQDMKALLEKAPGVVLQDNPAEQVYPMPADCVGSNDVFVGRIRKDLDNKKGFHLWIVSDNLLKGAAWNSVQIAESLVKLGVINR
;
A
#
# COMPACT_ATOMS: atom_id res chain seq x y z
N MET A 1 25.89 -12.73 -9.38
CA MET A 1 25.52 -12.80 -7.94
C MET A 1 24.90 -14.18 -7.70
N SER A 2 25.24 -14.87 -6.61
CA SER A 2 24.51 -16.08 -6.22
C SER A 2 23.07 -15.66 -5.88
N GLY A 3 22.05 -16.26 -6.49
CA GLY A 3 20.66 -15.90 -6.29
C GLY A 3 20.20 -16.14 -4.85
N LEU A 4 19.11 -15.48 -4.44
CA LEU A 4 18.57 -15.48 -3.10
C LEU A 4 17.54 -16.59 -2.89
N HIS A 5 17.37 -17.05 -1.67
CA HIS A 5 16.22 -17.84 -1.25
C HIS A 5 15.16 -16.86 -0.72
N VAL A 6 14.03 -16.78 -1.40
CA VAL A 6 12.91 -15.90 -1.08
C VAL A 6 11.72 -16.75 -0.63
N ALA A 7 11.04 -16.33 0.43
CA ALA A 7 9.77 -16.90 0.85
C ALA A 7 8.63 -15.88 0.65
N VAL A 8 7.46 -16.33 0.23
CA VAL A 8 6.23 -15.51 0.17
C VAL A 8 5.18 -16.15 1.06
N VAL A 9 4.80 -15.46 2.13
CA VAL A 9 3.80 -15.90 3.10
C VAL A 9 2.46 -15.27 2.79
N GLY A 10 1.43 -16.07 2.57
CA GLY A 10 0.13 -15.62 2.04
C GLY A 10 0.10 -15.64 0.50
N ALA A 11 0.88 -16.53 -0.12
CA ALA A 11 1.04 -16.62 -1.57
C ALA A 11 -0.25 -16.80 -2.39
N THR A 12 -1.35 -17.24 -1.77
CA THR A 12 -2.67 -17.41 -2.42
C THR A 12 -3.56 -16.18 -2.33
N GLY A 13 -3.20 -15.17 -1.55
CA GLY A 13 -3.95 -13.92 -1.43
C GLY A 13 -3.71 -12.99 -2.61
N ALA A 14 -4.59 -11.99 -2.81
CA ALA A 14 -4.47 -11.03 -3.91
C ALA A 14 -3.09 -10.34 -3.93
N VAL A 15 -2.64 -9.81 -2.79
CA VAL A 15 -1.33 -9.17 -2.66
C VAL A 15 -0.18 -10.18 -2.84
N GLY A 16 -0.30 -11.40 -2.29
CA GLY A 16 0.71 -12.44 -2.45
C GLY A 16 0.92 -12.83 -3.93
N GLN A 17 -0.16 -12.94 -4.70
CA GLN A 17 -0.10 -13.18 -6.15
C GLN A 17 0.56 -12.00 -6.88
N GLN A 18 0.25 -10.76 -6.50
CA GLN A 18 0.91 -9.58 -7.07
C GLN A 18 2.40 -9.50 -6.69
N MET A 19 2.77 -9.91 -5.48
CA MET A 19 4.19 -10.03 -5.10
C MET A 19 4.95 -11.00 -6.00
N LEU A 20 4.36 -12.16 -6.30
CA LEU A 20 4.96 -13.14 -7.21
C LEU A 20 5.11 -12.59 -8.62
N HIS A 21 4.07 -11.97 -9.15
CA HIS A 21 4.10 -11.32 -10.46
C HIS A 21 5.17 -10.22 -10.52
N THR A 22 5.23 -9.37 -9.50
CA THR A 22 6.24 -8.29 -9.41
C THR A 22 7.66 -8.83 -9.31
N LEU A 23 7.90 -9.88 -8.53
CA LEU A 23 9.21 -10.54 -8.44
C LEU A 23 9.66 -11.12 -9.80
N GLU A 24 8.72 -11.65 -10.58
CA GLU A 24 8.96 -12.18 -11.93
C GLU A 24 9.26 -11.05 -12.92
N GLU A 25 8.39 -10.02 -12.98
CA GLU A 25 8.53 -8.86 -13.85
C GLU A 25 9.86 -8.12 -13.63
N ARG A 26 10.24 -7.94 -12.36
CA ARG A 26 11.48 -7.28 -11.94
C ARG A 26 12.72 -8.16 -12.13
N ASN A 27 12.56 -9.39 -12.56
CA ASN A 27 13.65 -10.35 -12.63
C ASN A 27 14.47 -10.41 -11.31
N PHE A 28 13.75 -10.37 -10.18
CA PHE A 28 14.40 -10.42 -8.87
C PHE A 28 15.34 -11.64 -8.79
N PRO A 29 16.56 -11.55 -8.22
CA PRO A 29 17.58 -12.59 -8.27
C PRO A 29 17.27 -13.78 -7.35
N ILE A 30 16.26 -14.57 -7.68
CA ILE A 30 15.79 -15.73 -6.92
C ILE A 30 16.52 -16.99 -7.42
N LYS A 31 17.17 -17.71 -6.47
CA LYS A 31 17.70 -19.06 -6.67
C LYS A 31 16.72 -20.12 -6.18
N LYS A 32 16.00 -19.84 -5.12
CA LYS A 32 14.99 -20.73 -4.53
C LYS A 32 13.79 -19.89 -4.09
N LEU A 33 12.59 -20.35 -4.44
CA LEU A 33 11.34 -19.76 -4.00
C LEU A 33 10.58 -20.74 -3.11
N THR A 34 10.13 -20.28 -1.95
CA THR A 34 9.24 -21.02 -1.03
C THR A 34 7.92 -20.28 -0.91
N LEU A 35 6.82 -20.97 -1.25
CA LEU A 35 5.47 -20.41 -1.14
C LEU A 35 4.77 -20.98 0.08
N LEU A 36 4.36 -20.08 0.99
CA LEU A 36 3.79 -20.44 2.27
C LEU A 36 2.35 -19.90 2.40
N SER A 37 1.45 -20.74 2.93
CA SER A 37 0.07 -20.35 3.20
C SER A 37 -0.53 -21.21 4.33
N SER A 38 -1.84 -21.07 4.56
CA SER A 38 -2.57 -21.93 5.52
C SER A 38 -2.69 -23.38 5.03
N GLU A 39 -2.97 -24.31 5.94
CA GLU A 39 -3.23 -25.73 5.62
C GLU A 39 -4.26 -25.92 4.48
N ARG A 40 -5.31 -25.09 4.46
CA ARG A 40 -6.35 -25.13 3.41
C ARG A 40 -5.79 -24.88 1.99
N SER A 41 -4.68 -24.18 1.87
CA SER A 41 -4.05 -23.85 0.59
C SER A 41 -2.83 -24.70 0.27
N ALA A 42 -2.32 -25.44 1.23
CA ALA A 42 -1.17 -26.34 1.02
C ALA A 42 -1.46 -27.40 -0.05
N GLY A 43 -0.44 -27.74 -0.82
CA GLY A 43 -0.53 -28.69 -1.94
C GLY A 43 -0.99 -28.04 -3.26
N LYS A 44 -1.56 -26.83 -3.24
CA LYS A 44 -1.84 -26.10 -4.49
C LYS A 44 -0.54 -25.71 -5.16
N LYS A 45 -0.59 -25.56 -6.47
CA LYS A 45 0.56 -25.14 -7.28
C LYS A 45 0.34 -23.74 -7.84
N VAL A 46 1.41 -22.97 -7.90
CA VAL A 46 1.45 -21.65 -8.52
C VAL A 46 2.57 -21.66 -9.57
N LEU A 47 2.29 -21.10 -10.73
CA LEU A 47 3.30 -20.94 -11.79
C LEU A 47 4.17 -19.72 -11.46
N PHE A 48 5.49 -19.91 -11.47
CA PHE A 48 6.48 -18.84 -11.31
C PHE A 48 7.63 -19.07 -12.29
N LYS A 49 7.90 -18.10 -13.17
CA LYS A 49 8.92 -18.19 -14.24
C LYS A 49 8.82 -19.48 -15.09
N GLY A 50 7.58 -19.93 -15.35
CA GLY A 50 7.31 -21.12 -16.14
C GLY A 50 7.43 -22.44 -15.37
N GLU A 51 7.77 -22.43 -14.09
CA GLU A 51 7.87 -23.63 -13.24
C GLU A 51 6.73 -23.68 -12.21
N GLU A 52 6.21 -24.88 -11.94
CA GLU A 52 5.21 -25.09 -10.89
C GLU A 52 5.89 -25.15 -9.51
N VAL A 53 5.52 -24.20 -8.63
CA VAL A 53 5.96 -24.19 -7.23
C VAL A 53 4.80 -24.59 -6.33
N THR A 54 5.01 -25.61 -5.51
CA THR A 54 3.98 -26.11 -4.57
C THR A 54 3.93 -25.22 -3.33
N ILE A 55 2.71 -24.88 -2.91
CA ILE A 55 2.46 -24.15 -1.66
C ILE A 55 2.59 -25.08 -0.48
N GLU A 56 3.36 -24.67 0.52
CA GLU A 56 3.55 -25.40 1.77
C GLU A 56 2.81 -24.71 2.93
N VAL A 57 2.59 -25.43 4.02
CA VAL A 57 2.06 -24.85 5.26
C VAL A 57 3.10 -23.90 5.86
N ALA A 58 2.65 -22.71 6.28
CA ALA A 58 3.52 -21.74 6.92
C ALA A 58 3.84 -22.15 8.35
N THR A 59 5.05 -22.67 8.57
CA THR A 59 5.61 -23.08 9.87
C THR A 59 7.01 -22.50 10.06
N PRO A 60 7.47 -22.33 11.31
CA PRO A 60 8.78 -21.71 11.59
C PRO A 60 9.98 -22.37 10.91
N ASP A 61 9.99 -23.69 10.75
CA ASP A 61 11.06 -24.45 10.10
C ASP A 61 11.23 -24.12 8.60
N LYS A 62 10.17 -23.63 7.96
CA LYS A 62 10.19 -23.26 6.53
C LYS A 62 11.05 -22.01 6.23
N PHE A 63 11.46 -21.29 7.26
CA PHE A 63 12.34 -20.12 7.10
C PHE A 63 13.84 -20.45 7.21
N GLU A 64 14.21 -21.71 7.40
CA GLU A 64 15.62 -22.12 7.41
C GLU A 64 16.31 -21.83 6.05
N GLY A 65 17.38 -21.00 6.11
CA GLY A 65 18.13 -20.58 4.93
C GLY A 65 17.39 -19.60 4.00
N VAL A 66 16.24 -19.07 4.42
CA VAL A 66 15.55 -17.96 3.72
C VAL A 66 16.32 -16.67 3.96
N HIS A 67 16.59 -15.91 2.89
CA HIS A 67 17.24 -14.60 2.97
C HIS A 67 16.23 -13.47 3.13
N ILE A 68 15.14 -13.51 2.36
CA ILE A 68 14.06 -12.50 2.40
C ILE A 68 12.72 -13.22 2.47
N ALA A 69 11.84 -12.77 3.35
CA ALA A 69 10.48 -13.28 3.49
C ALA A 69 9.46 -12.14 3.33
N LEU A 70 8.63 -12.21 2.30
CA LEU A 70 7.55 -11.25 2.03
C LEU A 70 6.26 -11.75 2.67
N PHE A 71 5.69 -10.97 3.58
CA PHE A 71 4.50 -11.36 4.36
C PHE A 71 3.26 -10.60 3.92
N SER A 72 2.17 -11.33 3.58
CA SER A 72 0.85 -10.76 3.29
C SER A 72 -0.31 -11.66 3.76
N ALA A 73 -0.12 -12.40 4.85
CA ALA A 73 -1.08 -13.41 5.33
C ALA A 73 -2.00 -12.92 6.48
N GLY A 74 -1.94 -11.63 6.83
CA GLY A 74 -2.70 -11.03 7.93
C GLY A 74 -1.89 -10.87 9.22
N GLY A 75 -2.29 -9.88 10.05
CA GLY A 75 -1.50 -9.45 11.21
C GLY A 75 -1.25 -10.51 12.27
N SER A 76 -2.17 -11.45 12.49
CA SER A 76 -1.97 -12.57 13.43
C SER A 76 -0.85 -13.51 12.99
N VAL A 77 -0.76 -13.80 11.69
CA VAL A 77 0.31 -14.63 11.12
C VAL A 77 1.64 -13.89 11.20
N SER A 78 1.67 -12.60 10.88
CA SER A 78 2.89 -11.79 11.01
C SER A 78 3.37 -11.72 12.45
N LYS A 79 2.47 -11.50 13.41
CA LYS A 79 2.79 -11.50 14.84
C LYS A 79 3.52 -12.78 15.27
N GLU A 80 3.06 -13.92 14.79
CA GLU A 80 3.58 -15.23 15.17
C GLU A 80 4.85 -15.60 14.40
N LEU A 81 4.82 -15.49 13.07
CA LEU A 81 5.85 -16.06 12.21
C LEU A 81 6.97 -15.08 11.81
N ALA A 82 6.72 -13.77 11.78
CA ALA A 82 7.77 -12.83 11.37
C ALA A 82 8.97 -12.80 12.33
N PRO A 83 8.78 -12.80 13.67
CA PRO A 83 9.90 -12.94 14.61
C PRO A 83 10.64 -14.28 14.48
N GLU A 84 9.91 -15.37 14.18
CA GLU A 84 10.51 -16.69 13.98
C GLU A 84 11.34 -16.77 12.69
N ALA A 85 10.89 -16.09 11.62
CA ALA A 85 11.65 -15.97 10.39
C ALA A 85 12.94 -15.15 10.63
N ALA A 86 12.83 -14.02 11.33
CA ALA A 86 13.96 -13.15 11.64
C ALA A 86 15.01 -13.86 12.51
N LYS A 87 14.60 -14.64 13.52
CA LYS A 87 15.51 -15.48 14.35
C LYS A 87 16.31 -16.49 13.52
N ARG A 88 15.77 -16.94 12.38
CA ARG A 88 16.42 -17.88 11.45
C ARG A 88 17.26 -17.18 10.38
N GLY A 89 17.43 -15.87 10.51
CA GLY A 89 18.28 -15.05 9.63
C GLY A 89 17.58 -14.48 8.40
N ALA A 90 16.27 -14.71 8.23
CA ALA A 90 15.52 -14.06 7.16
C ALA A 90 15.26 -12.58 7.49
N ILE A 91 15.34 -11.71 6.49
CA ILE A 91 14.82 -10.35 6.61
C ILE A 91 13.37 -10.38 6.14
N VAL A 92 12.46 -10.00 7.03
CA VAL A 92 11.02 -9.97 6.78
C VAL A 92 10.62 -8.59 6.25
N VAL A 93 9.89 -8.56 5.13
CA VAL A 93 9.15 -7.39 4.66
C VAL A 93 7.67 -7.67 4.90
N ASP A 94 7.09 -7.03 5.91
CA ASP A 94 5.71 -7.28 6.36
C ASP A 94 4.72 -6.26 5.81
N ASN A 95 3.82 -6.70 4.95
CA ASN A 95 2.76 -5.87 4.41
C ASN A 95 1.55 -5.73 5.35
N THR A 96 1.52 -6.41 6.48
CA THR A 96 0.42 -6.26 7.45
C THR A 96 0.58 -5.02 8.32
N SER A 97 -0.47 -4.64 9.04
CA SER A 97 -0.41 -3.49 9.93
C SER A 97 0.28 -3.76 11.27
N PHE A 98 0.65 -5.02 11.56
CA PHE A 98 1.03 -5.43 12.91
C PHE A 98 2.28 -4.69 13.45
N PHE A 99 3.33 -4.59 12.64
CA PHE A 99 4.60 -4.00 13.08
C PHE A 99 4.78 -2.53 12.68
N ARG A 100 3.85 -1.93 11.93
CA ARG A 100 4.04 -0.59 11.34
C ARG A 100 4.36 0.50 12.36
N MET A 101 3.74 0.45 13.53
CA MET A 101 3.94 1.46 14.58
C MET A 101 4.91 1.01 15.69
N ASP A 102 5.54 -0.16 15.57
CA ASP A 102 6.62 -0.57 16.47
C ASP A 102 7.83 0.38 16.26
N PRO A 103 8.35 1.03 17.33
CA PRO A 103 9.46 1.97 17.21
C PRO A 103 10.78 1.31 16.76
N ASN A 104 10.93 0.00 16.92
CA ASN A 104 12.11 -0.77 16.52
C ASN A 104 12.01 -1.36 15.11
N VAL A 105 10.89 -1.16 14.42
CA VAL A 105 10.66 -1.66 13.08
C VAL A 105 10.56 -0.47 12.11
N PRO A 106 11.47 -0.34 11.14
CA PRO A 106 11.37 0.71 10.14
C PRO A 106 10.13 0.51 9.26
N LEU A 107 9.45 1.61 8.96
CA LEU A 107 8.29 1.69 8.09
C LEU A 107 8.72 2.38 6.79
N VAL A 108 8.79 1.66 5.66
CA VAL A 108 9.58 2.11 4.52
C VAL A 108 8.77 2.29 3.25
N VAL A 109 8.97 3.44 2.62
CA VAL A 109 8.66 3.74 1.24
C VAL A 109 9.96 4.15 0.55
N PRO A 110 10.53 3.35 -0.37
CA PRO A 110 11.87 3.59 -0.90
C PRO A 110 12.10 4.98 -1.51
N GLU A 111 11.09 5.59 -2.13
CA GLU A 111 11.18 6.95 -2.68
C GLU A 111 11.25 8.04 -1.59
N VAL A 112 10.93 7.71 -0.34
CA VAL A 112 10.84 8.67 0.78
C VAL A 112 11.99 8.49 1.77
N ASN A 113 12.17 7.26 2.29
CA ASN A 113 13.05 6.95 3.41
C ASN A 113 13.82 5.63 3.24
N GLU A 114 14.38 5.34 2.05
CA GLU A 114 15.12 4.09 1.75
C GLU A 114 16.20 3.78 2.79
N GLU A 115 16.87 4.81 3.31
CA GLU A 115 17.96 4.66 4.28
C GLU A 115 17.52 4.04 5.62
N ASP A 116 16.25 4.16 5.99
CA ASP A 116 15.70 3.56 7.20
C ASP A 116 15.80 2.03 7.21
N ILE A 117 15.89 1.43 6.02
CA ILE A 117 16.14 -0.02 5.86
C ILE A 117 17.34 -0.47 6.68
N LYS A 118 18.39 0.36 6.80
CA LYS A 118 19.62 0.00 7.53
C LYS A 118 19.42 -0.15 9.03
N SER A 119 18.34 0.37 9.58
CA SER A 119 18.02 0.29 11.01
C SER A 119 17.23 -0.97 11.41
N HIS A 120 16.92 -1.87 10.46
CA HIS A 120 16.08 -3.04 10.74
C HIS A 120 16.74 -4.04 11.68
N ASN A 121 15.94 -4.67 12.53
CA ASN A 121 16.32 -5.77 13.41
C ASN A 121 15.71 -7.11 12.91
N GLY A 122 15.79 -7.35 11.59
CA GLY A 122 15.22 -8.53 10.94
C GLY A 122 13.80 -8.35 10.40
N ILE A 123 13.09 -7.28 10.76
CA ILE A 123 11.74 -6.98 10.25
C ILE A 123 11.70 -5.55 9.71
N ILE A 124 11.06 -5.36 8.57
CA ILE A 124 10.74 -4.08 7.94
C ILE A 124 9.26 -4.08 7.63
N ALA A 125 8.55 -3.02 7.98
CA ALA A 125 7.14 -2.88 7.70
C ALA A 125 6.90 -2.14 6.36
N ASN A 126 5.99 -2.67 5.57
CA ASN A 126 5.42 -2.02 4.39
C ASN A 126 4.19 -1.22 4.81
N PRO A 127 4.08 0.08 4.47
CA PRO A 127 3.00 0.93 4.96
C PRO A 127 1.62 0.58 4.40
N ASN A 128 0.62 1.31 4.87
CA ASN A 128 -0.74 1.29 4.34
C ASN A 128 -0.79 1.78 2.88
N CYS A 129 -1.66 1.19 2.07
CA CYS A 129 -1.73 1.47 0.64
C CYS A 129 -2.01 2.94 0.31
N SER A 130 -2.95 3.57 1.01
CA SER A 130 -3.26 4.99 0.84
C SER A 130 -2.10 5.86 1.36
N THR A 131 -1.48 5.49 2.48
CA THR A 131 -0.30 6.21 2.98
C THR A 131 0.85 6.20 1.97
N ILE A 132 1.15 5.06 1.35
CA ILE A 132 2.26 4.96 0.39
C ILE A 132 2.09 5.95 -0.76
N GLN A 133 0.94 5.94 -1.44
CA GLN A 133 0.74 6.84 -2.59
C GLN A 133 0.79 8.32 -2.19
N MET A 134 0.22 8.66 -1.04
CA MET A 134 0.24 10.03 -0.52
C MET A 134 1.66 10.50 -0.23
N VAL A 135 2.47 9.74 0.51
CA VAL A 135 3.82 10.18 0.89
C VAL A 135 4.79 10.23 -0.29
N VAL A 136 4.63 9.36 -1.31
CA VAL A 136 5.42 9.43 -2.55
C VAL A 136 5.18 10.75 -3.27
N ALA A 137 3.94 11.20 -3.36
CA ALA A 137 3.60 12.49 -3.99
C ALA A 137 4.03 13.69 -3.13
N LEU A 138 3.95 13.59 -1.81
CA LEU A 138 4.18 14.73 -0.91
C LEU A 138 5.64 14.92 -0.49
N GLU A 139 6.47 13.89 -0.50
CA GLU A 139 7.86 14.01 -0.06
C GLU A 139 8.72 14.98 -0.90
N PRO A 140 8.63 14.99 -2.25
CA PRO A 140 9.30 16.01 -3.05
C PRO A 140 8.90 17.44 -2.66
N ILE A 141 7.61 17.64 -2.38
CA ILE A 141 7.05 18.94 -1.97
C ILE A 141 7.60 19.35 -0.60
N ARG A 142 7.58 18.40 0.37
CA ARG A 142 8.11 18.62 1.71
C ARG A 142 9.59 19.03 1.69
N LYS A 143 10.40 18.33 0.89
CA LYS A 143 11.84 18.61 0.76
C LYS A 143 12.13 19.96 0.12
N SER A 144 11.29 20.39 -0.83
CA SER A 144 11.55 21.60 -1.62
C SER A 144 10.93 22.86 -1.04
N TYR A 145 9.74 22.76 -0.44
CA TYR A 145 8.92 23.91 -0.05
C TYR A 145 8.47 23.88 1.41
N GLY A 146 8.86 22.84 2.17
CA GLY A 146 8.29 22.55 3.47
C GLY A 146 6.86 22.02 3.36
N LEU A 147 6.38 21.36 4.40
CA LEU A 147 5.02 20.85 4.47
C LEU A 147 4.55 20.93 5.92
N THR A 148 3.52 21.72 6.19
CA THR A 148 3.03 21.98 7.56
C THR A 148 1.70 21.31 7.86
N LYS A 149 0.88 21.09 6.83
CA LYS A 149 -0.45 20.49 6.98
C LYS A 149 -0.82 19.63 5.77
N VAL A 150 -1.51 18.53 6.05
CA VAL A 150 -2.15 17.65 5.09
C VAL A 150 -3.58 17.37 5.55
N ILE A 151 -4.55 17.61 4.67
CA ILE A 151 -5.94 17.17 4.86
C ILE A 151 -6.25 16.28 3.67
N VAL A 152 -6.61 15.04 3.92
CA VAL A 152 -6.89 14.05 2.87
C VAL A 152 -8.27 13.42 3.04
N SER A 153 -8.99 13.33 1.94
CA SER A 153 -10.14 12.43 1.80
C SER A 153 -9.78 11.35 0.80
N THR A 154 -9.89 10.08 1.21
CA THR A 154 -9.60 8.96 0.33
C THR A 154 -10.87 8.39 -0.29
N TYR A 155 -10.74 7.89 -1.51
CA TYR A 155 -11.77 7.22 -2.30
C TYR A 155 -11.23 5.85 -2.66
N GLN A 156 -11.44 4.86 -1.75
CA GLN A 156 -10.74 3.59 -1.80
C GLN A 156 -11.54 2.49 -2.48
N ALA A 157 -10.86 1.76 -3.34
CA ALA A 157 -11.36 0.58 -4.03
C ALA A 157 -11.61 -0.59 -3.08
N VAL A 158 -12.55 -1.47 -3.42
CA VAL A 158 -12.93 -2.65 -2.61
C VAL A 158 -11.83 -3.69 -2.52
N SER A 159 -10.92 -3.77 -3.50
CA SER A 159 -9.79 -4.72 -3.49
C SER A 159 -8.90 -4.59 -2.25
N GLY A 160 -8.85 -3.40 -1.63
CA GLY A 160 -8.17 -3.18 -0.36
C GLY A 160 -8.74 -4.00 0.81
N ALA A 161 -9.99 -4.44 0.72
CA ALA A 161 -10.64 -5.35 1.67
C ALA A 161 -10.56 -6.84 1.22
N GLY A 162 -9.88 -7.13 0.12
CA GLY A 162 -9.63 -8.48 -0.40
C GLY A 162 -10.66 -8.97 -1.42
N ALA A 163 -10.42 -10.17 -1.94
CA ALA A 163 -11.23 -10.77 -3.03
C ALA A 163 -12.72 -10.85 -2.70
N ALA A 164 -13.09 -11.21 -1.47
CA ALA A 164 -14.50 -11.31 -1.07
C ALA A 164 -15.25 -9.96 -1.18
N ALA A 165 -14.57 -8.83 -1.04
CA ALA A 165 -15.20 -7.52 -1.22
C ALA A 165 -15.37 -7.15 -2.70
N ILE A 166 -14.50 -7.66 -3.57
CA ILE A 166 -14.67 -7.57 -5.03
C ILE A 166 -15.89 -8.38 -5.44
N ASP A 167 -15.96 -9.66 -5.03
CA ASP A 167 -17.09 -10.55 -5.31
C ASP A 167 -18.41 -9.95 -4.79
N GLU A 168 -18.39 -9.30 -3.62
CA GLU A 168 -19.57 -8.63 -3.05
C GLU A 168 -20.01 -7.44 -3.91
N LEU A 169 -19.08 -6.58 -4.38
CA LEU A 169 -19.40 -5.47 -5.25
C LEU A 169 -20.02 -5.95 -6.57
N GLU A 170 -19.42 -6.95 -7.20
CA GLU A 170 -19.89 -7.51 -8.48
C GLU A 170 -21.27 -8.14 -8.36
N SER A 171 -21.46 -9.01 -7.34
CA SER A 171 -22.74 -9.67 -7.09
C SER A 171 -23.87 -8.70 -6.74
N GLN A 172 -23.61 -7.70 -5.90
CA GLN A 172 -24.58 -6.65 -5.57
C GLN A 172 -24.93 -5.82 -6.81
N SER A 173 -23.94 -5.45 -7.63
CA SER A 173 -24.16 -4.69 -8.86
C SER A 173 -25.08 -5.46 -9.82
N GLN A 174 -24.81 -6.75 -10.02
CA GLN A 174 -25.64 -7.60 -10.88
C GLN A 174 -27.07 -7.77 -10.32
N ALA A 175 -27.20 -8.00 -9.02
CA ALA A 175 -28.51 -8.15 -8.36
C ALA A 175 -29.36 -6.88 -8.50
N ILE A 176 -28.75 -5.69 -8.29
CA ILE A 176 -29.45 -4.41 -8.45
C ILE A 176 -29.92 -4.20 -9.89
N LEU A 177 -29.10 -4.48 -10.89
CA LEU A 177 -29.45 -4.35 -12.29
C LEU A 177 -30.59 -5.33 -12.69
N ASN A 178 -30.57 -6.52 -12.12
CA ASN A 178 -31.62 -7.54 -12.33
C ASN A 178 -32.89 -7.32 -11.48
N LYS A 179 -32.88 -6.33 -10.55
CA LYS A 179 -33.96 -6.10 -9.55
C LYS A 179 -34.15 -7.30 -8.62
N GLU A 180 -33.06 -7.97 -8.28
CA GLU A 180 -33.02 -9.11 -7.35
C GLU A 180 -32.66 -8.65 -5.93
N ALA A 181 -33.10 -9.39 -4.92
CA ALA A 181 -32.75 -9.14 -3.53
C ALA A 181 -31.31 -9.65 -3.24
N PHE A 182 -30.57 -8.95 -2.41
CA PHE A 182 -29.28 -9.37 -1.90
C PHE A 182 -29.10 -8.96 -0.43
N THR A 183 -28.14 -9.52 0.25
CA THR A 183 -27.79 -9.19 1.63
C THR A 183 -26.29 -8.86 1.72
N PRO A 184 -25.90 -7.63 2.12
CA PRO A 184 -24.50 -7.29 2.37
C PRO A 184 -23.90 -8.16 3.47
N SER A 185 -22.62 -8.55 3.35
CA SER A 185 -21.98 -9.51 4.26
C SER A 185 -20.50 -9.25 4.55
N ILE A 186 -19.86 -8.34 3.80
CA ILE A 186 -18.43 -8.10 3.89
C ILE A 186 -18.11 -6.67 4.38
N LEU A 187 -18.69 -5.64 3.75
CA LEU A 187 -18.32 -4.26 4.02
C LEU A 187 -19.27 -3.56 5.01
N PRO A 188 -18.76 -2.62 5.86
CA PRO A 188 -17.41 -2.05 5.87
C PRO A 188 -16.34 -2.95 6.48
N VAL A 189 -16.65 -3.83 7.42
CA VAL A 189 -15.71 -4.69 8.14
C VAL A 189 -16.25 -6.11 8.20
N LYS A 190 -15.53 -7.04 7.58
CA LYS A 190 -15.87 -8.47 7.64
C LYS A 190 -15.77 -8.98 9.07
N GLY A 191 -16.86 -9.44 9.62
CA GLY A 191 -16.95 -9.95 11.00
C GLY A 191 -17.66 -9.00 11.95
N ASP A 192 -18.01 -7.80 11.53
CA ASP A 192 -18.96 -6.95 12.26
C ASP A 192 -20.39 -7.48 12.07
N LYS A 193 -21.29 -7.06 12.96
CA LYS A 193 -22.72 -7.47 12.90
C LYS A 193 -23.50 -6.75 11.81
N LYS A 194 -23.02 -5.57 11.38
CA LYS A 194 -23.74 -4.71 10.45
C LYS A 194 -22.91 -4.48 9.19
N HIS A 195 -23.55 -4.75 8.06
CA HIS A 195 -22.95 -4.55 6.73
C HIS A 195 -23.85 -3.66 5.90
N TYR A 196 -23.25 -3.02 4.90
CA TYR A 196 -23.94 -2.08 4.02
C TYR A 196 -23.70 -2.45 2.56
N GLN A 197 -24.69 -2.13 1.74
CA GLN A 197 -24.55 -2.14 0.29
C GLN A 197 -23.36 -1.27 -0.13
N ILE A 198 -22.48 -1.82 -0.98
CA ILE A 198 -21.39 -1.07 -1.60
C ILE A 198 -21.70 -0.67 -3.04
N ALA A 199 -22.41 -1.52 -3.79
CA ALA A 199 -22.76 -1.20 -5.17
C ALA A 199 -23.60 0.08 -5.23
N PHE A 200 -23.17 1.05 -6.07
CA PHE A 200 -23.80 2.37 -6.23
C PHE A 200 -23.92 3.20 -4.92
N ASN A 201 -22.97 3.04 -4.01
CA ASN A 201 -22.96 3.69 -2.71
C ASN A 201 -21.55 4.17 -2.32
N ALA A 202 -21.47 5.00 -1.27
CA ALA A 202 -20.23 5.39 -0.62
C ALA A 202 -20.34 5.08 0.87
N ILE A 203 -19.36 4.35 1.42
CA ILE A 203 -19.33 3.96 2.84
C ILE A 203 -18.22 4.76 3.53
N PRO A 204 -18.55 5.75 4.41
CA PRO A 204 -17.55 6.58 5.09
C PRO A 204 -16.96 5.84 6.32
N GLN A 205 -16.57 4.62 6.11
CA GLN A 205 -15.91 3.78 7.10
C GLN A 205 -15.04 2.76 6.42
N ILE A 206 -13.75 2.76 6.77
CA ILE A 206 -12.80 1.70 6.42
C ILE A 206 -12.12 1.26 7.70
N ASP A 207 -12.20 -0.06 7.98
CA ASP A 207 -11.77 -0.66 9.25
C ASP A 207 -12.67 -0.21 10.44
N LYS A 208 -12.30 -0.59 11.65
CA LYS A 208 -13.08 -0.34 12.88
C LYS A 208 -12.91 1.09 13.36
N PHE A 209 -13.93 1.58 14.06
CA PHE A 209 -13.82 2.84 14.79
C PHE A 209 -13.07 2.67 16.10
N GLU A 210 -12.27 3.69 16.43
CA GLU A 210 -11.65 3.88 17.73
C GLU A 210 -12.49 4.81 18.61
N GLU A 211 -12.18 4.87 19.92
CA GLU A 211 -12.93 5.68 20.90
C GLU A 211 -12.97 7.18 20.56
N ASN A 212 -11.98 7.68 19.86
CA ASN A 212 -11.88 9.07 19.42
C ASN A 212 -12.70 9.40 18.17
N GLY A 213 -13.45 8.42 17.62
CA GLY A 213 -14.31 8.58 16.46
C GLY A 213 -13.61 8.45 15.12
N PHE A 214 -12.27 8.29 15.08
CA PHE A 214 -11.54 7.95 13.86
C PHE A 214 -11.64 6.45 13.58
N THR A 215 -11.57 6.08 12.29
CA THR A 215 -11.36 4.68 11.93
C THR A 215 -9.88 4.32 12.04
N PHE A 216 -9.60 3.02 12.17
CA PHE A 216 -8.21 2.53 12.20
C PHE A 216 -7.46 2.87 10.91
N GLU A 217 -8.15 2.92 9.77
CA GLU A 217 -7.58 3.34 8.48
C GLU A 217 -7.13 4.81 8.51
N GLU A 218 -7.94 5.69 9.04
CA GLU A 218 -7.60 7.11 9.18
C GLU A 218 -6.40 7.31 10.11
N LEU A 219 -6.34 6.58 11.23
CA LEU A 219 -5.20 6.62 12.15
C LEU A 219 -3.91 6.09 11.52
N LYS A 220 -4.00 5.05 10.64
CA LYS A 220 -2.83 4.59 9.86
C LYS A 220 -2.29 5.73 9.01
N MET A 221 -3.12 6.40 8.23
CA MET A 221 -2.69 7.51 7.39
C MET A 221 -2.01 8.62 8.20
N ILE A 222 -2.60 9.00 9.34
CA ILE A 222 -2.07 10.05 10.21
C ILE A 222 -0.70 9.64 10.80
N ASN A 223 -0.64 8.49 11.44
CA ASN A 223 0.54 8.08 12.21
C ASN A 223 1.67 7.56 11.33
N GLU A 224 1.34 6.78 10.29
CA GLU A 224 2.34 6.27 9.37
C GLU A 224 3.02 7.39 8.57
N THR A 225 2.27 8.40 8.12
CA THR A 225 2.83 9.58 7.43
C THR A 225 3.88 10.27 8.30
N LYS A 226 3.56 10.54 9.56
CA LYS A 226 4.50 11.16 10.50
C LYS A 226 5.74 10.32 10.76
N LYS A 227 5.58 9.00 10.85
CA LYS A 227 6.69 8.06 11.04
C LYS A 227 7.60 8.00 9.82
N ILE A 228 7.06 7.84 8.63
CA ILE A 228 7.79 7.72 7.36
C ILE A 228 8.55 9.03 7.04
N MET A 229 7.91 10.17 7.26
CA MET A 229 8.51 11.50 7.00
C MET A 229 9.39 12.00 8.14
N HIS A 230 9.50 11.26 9.24
CA HIS A 230 10.25 11.69 10.45
C HIS A 230 9.81 13.06 10.99
N ASP A 231 8.52 13.37 10.85
CA ASP A 231 7.97 14.66 11.29
C ASP A 231 6.72 14.46 12.17
N GLN A 232 6.93 14.52 13.48
CA GLN A 232 5.84 14.43 14.46
C GLN A 232 5.02 15.73 14.58
N THR A 233 5.51 16.81 14.01
CA THR A 233 4.86 18.13 14.06
C THR A 233 3.90 18.35 12.89
N LEU A 234 4.03 17.58 11.81
CA LEU A 234 3.17 17.64 10.65
C LEU A 234 1.70 17.42 11.05
N GLN A 235 0.85 18.37 10.71
CA GLN A 235 -0.59 18.25 10.94
C GLN A 235 -1.21 17.40 9.83
N VAL A 236 -1.75 16.24 10.19
CA VAL A 236 -2.42 15.34 9.23
C VAL A 236 -3.84 15.07 9.71
N ALA A 237 -4.81 15.25 8.83
CA ALA A 237 -6.21 14.88 9.03
C ALA A 237 -6.67 14.00 7.86
N ALA A 238 -7.36 12.91 8.15
CA ALA A 238 -7.82 11.96 7.16
C ALA A 238 -9.30 11.62 7.34
N THR A 239 -10.01 11.44 6.22
CA THR A 239 -11.33 10.81 6.15
C THR A 239 -11.28 9.74 5.08
N CYS A 240 -11.57 8.49 5.43
CA CYS A 240 -11.44 7.36 4.52
C CYS A 240 -12.81 6.81 4.10
N VAL A 241 -13.05 6.78 2.78
CA VAL A 241 -14.32 6.36 2.18
C VAL A 241 -14.11 5.17 1.25
N ARG A 242 -14.93 4.12 1.40
CA ARG A 242 -14.99 3.00 0.45
C ARG A 242 -15.96 3.32 -0.67
N LEU A 243 -15.50 3.19 -1.91
CA LEU A 243 -16.29 3.38 -3.12
C LEU A 243 -16.46 2.08 -3.91
N PRO A 244 -17.48 2.01 -4.80
CA PRO A 244 -17.72 0.88 -5.68
C PRO A 244 -16.75 0.88 -6.89
N VAL A 245 -15.47 0.89 -6.60
CA VAL A 245 -14.35 0.79 -7.53
C VAL A 245 -13.60 -0.50 -7.22
N VAL A 246 -13.29 -1.30 -8.22
CA VAL A 246 -12.65 -2.62 -7.98
C VAL A 246 -11.22 -2.46 -7.51
N THR A 247 -10.40 -1.71 -8.24
CA THR A 247 -8.97 -1.48 -7.94
C THR A 247 -8.60 -0.02 -8.22
N GLY A 248 -7.59 0.48 -7.52
CA GLY A 248 -7.10 1.85 -7.63
C GLY A 248 -7.71 2.78 -6.57
N HIS A 249 -6.86 3.27 -5.67
CA HIS A 249 -7.25 4.27 -4.67
C HIS A 249 -7.03 5.68 -5.21
N SER A 250 -7.99 6.55 -4.95
CA SER A 250 -7.88 7.97 -5.24
C SER A 250 -7.90 8.79 -3.96
N GLU A 251 -7.27 9.96 -3.99
CA GLU A 251 -7.19 10.87 -2.83
C GLU A 251 -7.36 12.31 -3.27
N SER A 252 -8.22 13.04 -2.58
CA SER A 252 -8.29 14.49 -2.63
C SER A 252 -7.46 15.04 -1.48
N VAL A 253 -6.35 15.69 -1.80
CA VAL A 253 -5.38 16.14 -0.82
C VAL A 253 -5.27 17.66 -0.85
N TYR A 254 -5.45 18.29 0.31
CA TYR A 254 -5.12 19.67 0.57
C TYR A 254 -3.83 19.70 1.39
N ILE A 255 -2.89 20.57 1.01
CA ILE A 255 -1.64 20.77 1.72
C ILE A 255 -1.37 22.24 1.99
N GLU A 256 -0.61 22.51 3.04
CA GLU A 256 -0.01 23.82 3.28
C GLU A 256 1.52 23.69 3.29
N VAL A 257 2.18 24.52 2.47
CA VAL A 257 3.64 24.62 2.40
C VAL A 257 4.15 25.83 3.19
N GLU A 258 5.46 25.88 3.48
CA GLU A 258 6.02 27.01 4.22
C GLU A 258 6.18 28.26 3.35
N ASP A 259 6.59 28.10 2.08
CA ASP A 259 6.82 29.20 1.14
C ASP A 259 5.53 29.59 0.41
N GLU A 260 5.02 30.79 0.68
CA GLU A 260 3.83 31.34 0.03
C GLU A 260 4.02 31.71 -1.45
N ASN A 261 5.27 31.85 -1.92
CA ASN A 261 5.58 32.27 -3.29
C ASN A 261 5.56 31.10 -4.28
N VAL A 262 5.47 29.85 -3.81
CA VAL A 262 5.36 28.67 -4.68
C VAL A 262 4.15 28.79 -5.60
N THR A 263 4.39 28.58 -6.89
CA THR A 263 3.34 28.61 -7.91
C THR A 263 2.88 27.19 -8.28
N VAL A 264 1.76 27.09 -9.00
CA VAL A 264 1.30 25.80 -9.56
C VAL A 264 2.32 25.24 -10.56
N GLN A 265 2.99 26.11 -11.32
CA GLN A 265 4.01 25.70 -12.28
C GLN A 265 5.25 25.12 -11.58
N ASP A 266 5.69 25.71 -10.47
CA ASP A 266 6.78 25.17 -9.67
C ASP A 266 6.44 23.79 -9.11
N MET A 267 5.21 23.62 -8.63
CA MET A 267 4.70 22.34 -8.13
C MET A 267 4.68 21.26 -9.23
N LYS A 268 4.18 21.62 -10.44
CA LYS A 268 4.17 20.71 -11.58
C LYS A 268 5.58 20.33 -12.02
N ALA A 269 6.48 21.31 -12.18
CA ALA A 269 7.87 21.08 -12.58
C ALA A 269 8.65 20.21 -11.57
N LEU A 270 8.31 20.31 -10.29
CA LEU A 270 8.85 19.45 -9.25
C LEU A 270 8.36 18.01 -9.37
N LEU A 271 7.05 17.83 -9.47
CA LEU A 271 6.41 16.50 -9.50
C LEU A 271 6.70 15.75 -10.80
N GLU A 272 6.86 16.43 -11.93
CA GLU A 272 7.26 15.83 -13.21
C GLU A 272 8.62 15.10 -13.14
N LYS A 273 9.50 15.51 -12.22
CA LYS A 273 10.83 14.93 -12.03
C LYS A 273 10.92 14.02 -10.81
N ALA A 274 9.85 13.90 -10.04
CA ALA A 274 9.85 13.15 -8.79
C ALA A 274 9.87 11.64 -9.06
N PRO A 275 10.72 10.87 -8.37
CA PRO A 275 10.77 9.43 -8.55
C PRO A 275 9.45 8.77 -8.14
N GLY A 276 8.96 7.82 -8.94
CA GLY A 276 7.72 7.11 -8.69
C GLY A 276 6.45 7.93 -8.90
N VAL A 277 6.56 9.16 -9.47
CA VAL A 277 5.42 10.03 -9.75
C VAL A 277 5.24 10.21 -11.26
N VAL A 278 4.01 10.13 -11.71
CA VAL A 278 3.59 10.49 -13.08
C VAL A 278 2.64 11.70 -12.99
N LEU A 279 3.03 12.81 -13.58
CA LEU A 279 2.18 14.00 -13.66
C LEU A 279 1.18 13.87 -14.80
N GLN A 280 -0.12 13.86 -14.46
CA GLN A 280 -1.24 13.91 -15.41
C GLN A 280 -2.13 15.10 -15.09
N ASP A 281 -1.77 16.29 -15.57
CA ASP A 281 -2.46 17.52 -15.19
C ASP A 281 -2.57 18.53 -16.34
N ASN A 282 -3.51 18.25 -17.25
CA ASN A 282 -3.92 19.18 -18.28
C ASN A 282 -5.45 19.36 -18.28
N PRO A 283 -6.00 20.22 -17.42
CA PRO A 283 -7.45 20.43 -17.32
C PRO A 283 -8.11 20.94 -18.60
N ALA A 284 -7.38 21.66 -19.45
CA ALA A 284 -7.92 22.17 -20.72
C ALA A 284 -8.28 21.03 -21.69
N GLU A 285 -7.56 19.93 -21.62
CA GLU A 285 -7.82 18.71 -22.42
C GLU A 285 -8.48 17.61 -21.59
N GLN A 286 -8.94 17.90 -20.39
CA GLN A 286 -9.55 16.95 -19.44
C GLN A 286 -8.62 15.77 -19.10
N VAL A 287 -7.31 16.00 -19.06
CA VAL A 287 -6.32 15.01 -18.64
C VAL A 287 -6.06 15.12 -17.14
N TYR A 288 -6.40 14.08 -16.40
CA TYR A 288 -6.20 13.91 -14.96
C TYR A 288 -6.22 12.43 -14.59
N PRO A 289 -5.63 12.03 -13.45
CA PRO A 289 -5.59 10.62 -13.07
C PRO A 289 -6.96 10.05 -12.70
N MET A 290 -7.26 8.85 -13.19
CA MET A 290 -8.44 8.08 -12.81
C MET A 290 -8.04 6.62 -12.49
N PRO A 291 -8.71 5.94 -11.55
CA PRO A 291 -8.39 4.55 -11.24
C PRO A 291 -8.37 3.65 -12.47
N ALA A 292 -9.35 3.79 -13.37
CA ALA A 292 -9.46 2.98 -14.59
C ALA A 292 -8.21 3.05 -15.50
N ASP A 293 -7.51 4.18 -15.50
CA ASP A 293 -6.33 4.41 -16.35
C ASP A 293 -5.00 4.12 -15.62
N CYS A 294 -5.03 4.10 -14.28
CA CYS A 294 -3.82 3.96 -13.45
C CYS A 294 -3.59 2.53 -12.94
N VAL A 295 -4.63 1.68 -12.98
CA VAL A 295 -4.52 0.26 -12.56
C VAL A 295 -3.56 -0.50 -13.47
N GLY A 296 -2.71 -1.33 -12.86
CA GLY A 296 -1.64 -2.07 -13.54
C GLY A 296 -0.33 -1.27 -13.65
N SER A 297 -0.30 0.00 -13.23
CA SER A 297 0.94 0.77 -13.14
C SER A 297 1.55 0.70 -11.74
N ASN A 298 2.87 0.80 -11.70
CA ASN A 298 3.65 0.81 -10.47
C ASN A 298 3.92 2.23 -9.93
N ASP A 299 3.39 3.25 -10.61
CA ASP A 299 3.62 4.66 -10.30
C ASP A 299 2.45 5.27 -9.51
N VAL A 300 2.72 6.44 -8.94
CA VAL A 300 1.73 7.32 -8.32
C VAL A 300 1.41 8.45 -9.28
N PHE A 301 0.16 8.54 -9.68
CA PHE A 301 -0.31 9.57 -10.61
C PHE A 301 -0.83 10.79 -9.85
N VAL A 302 -0.37 11.97 -10.24
CA VAL A 302 -0.76 13.24 -9.62
C VAL A 302 -1.32 14.19 -10.67
N GLY A 303 -2.43 14.83 -10.33
CA GLY A 303 -3.04 15.85 -11.20
C GLY A 303 -3.97 16.77 -10.42
N ARG A 304 -4.73 17.60 -11.14
CA ARG A 304 -5.64 18.58 -10.57
C ARG A 304 -4.96 19.50 -9.55
N ILE A 305 -3.71 19.88 -9.82
CA ILE A 305 -2.91 20.76 -8.96
C ILE A 305 -3.45 22.18 -9.09
N ARG A 306 -3.89 22.74 -7.96
CA ARG A 306 -4.47 24.08 -7.87
C ARG A 306 -3.96 24.79 -6.64
N LYS A 307 -3.70 26.09 -6.76
CA LYS A 307 -3.49 26.98 -5.62
C LYS A 307 -4.82 27.18 -4.89
N ASP A 308 -4.80 27.24 -3.57
CA ASP A 308 -5.97 27.63 -2.80
C ASP A 308 -6.31 29.10 -3.06
N LEU A 309 -7.60 29.46 -3.02
CA LEU A 309 -8.08 30.80 -3.34
C LEU A 309 -7.88 31.78 -2.18
N ASP A 310 -7.94 31.29 -0.95
CA ASP A 310 -7.92 32.12 0.27
C ASP A 310 -6.59 31.98 1.03
N ASN A 311 -5.88 30.86 0.86
CA ASN A 311 -4.61 30.60 1.54
C ASN A 311 -3.44 30.52 0.53
N LYS A 312 -2.56 31.52 0.54
CA LYS A 312 -1.39 31.58 -0.36
C LYS A 312 -0.43 30.41 -0.18
N LYS A 313 -0.45 29.71 0.96
CA LYS A 313 0.35 28.53 1.24
C LYS A 313 -0.35 27.22 0.85
N GLY A 314 -1.65 27.29 0.56
CA GLY A 314 -2.51 26.16 0.28
C GLY A 314 -2.44 25.67 -1.15
N PHE A 315 -2.45 24.34 -1.32
CA PHE A 315 -2.59 23.65 -2.61
C PHE A 315 -3.53 22.47 -2.51
N HIS A 316 -4.21 22.18 -3.59
CA HIS A 316 -5.03 20.98 -3.76
C HIS A 316 -4.40 20.08 -4.83
N LEU A 317 -4.38 18.79 -4.56
CA LEU A 317 -3.91 17.75 -5.46
C LEU A 317 -4.94 16.62 -5.55
N TRP A 318 -4.87 15.88 -6.65
CA TRP A 318 -5.58 14.62 -6.83
C TRP A 318 -4.55 13.53 -7.11
N ILE A 319 -4.54 12.48 -6.30
CA ILE A 319 -3.53 11.42 -6.33
C ILE A 319 -4.24 10.10 -6.57
N VAL A 320 -3.72 9.28 -7.49
CA VAL A 320 -4.26 7.95 -7.80
C VAL A 320 -3.12 6.95 -7.93
N SER A 321 -3.32 5.74 -7.42
CA SER A 321 -2.37 4.65 -7.61
C SER A 321 -3.07 3.29 -7.54
N ASP A 322 -2.44 2.26 -8.12
CA ASP A 322 -2.86 0.88 -7.91
C ASP A 322 -2.52 0.43 -6.47
N ASN A 323 -3.56 0.20 -5.69
CA ASN A 323 -3.44 -0.15 -4.27
C ASN A 323 -2.88 -1.55 -4.02
N LEU A 324 -2.92 -2.44 -5.00
CA LEU A 324 -2.35 -3.80 -4.91
C LEU A 324 -0.89 -3.83 -5.36
N LEU A 325 -0.50 -2.92 -6.25
CA LEU A 325 0.88 -2.77 -6.76
C LEU A 325 1.66 -1.77 -5.89
N LYS A 326 1.67 -0.49 -6.25
CA LYS A 326 2.44 0.50 -5.48
C LYS A 326 1.99 0.56 -4.02
N GLY A 327 0.71 0.41 -3.77
CA GLY A 327 0.16 0.38 -2.41
C GLY A 327 0.54 -0.86 -1.58
N ALA A 328 1.09 -1.92 -2.17
CA ALA A 328 1.38 -3.17 -1.48
C ALA A 328 2.55 -3.96 -2.07
N ALA A 329 2.30 -4.76 -3.11
CA ALA A 329 3.24 -5.74 -3.65
C ALA A 329 4.50 -5.08 -4.23
N TRP A 330 4.32 -4.05 -5.06
CA TRP A 330 5.44 -3.33 -5.67
C TRP A 330 6.33 -2.68 -4.62
N ASN A 331 5.77 -1.95 -3.66
CA ASN A 331 6.54 -1.32 -2.60
C ASN A 331 7.30 -2.35 -1.74
N SER A 332 6.67 -3.50 -1.45
CA SER A 332 7.33 -4.60 -0.73
C SER A 332 8.51 -5.18 -1.50
N VAL A 333 8.38 -5.36 -2.81
CA VAL A 333 9.48 -5.84 -3.68
C VAL A 333 10.56 -4.76 -3.83
N GLN A 334 10.20 -3.47 -3.94
CA GLN A 334 11.18 -2.38 -3.93
C GLN A 334 12.00 -2.36 -2.63
N ILE A 335 11.38 -2.60 -1.47
CA ILE A 335 12.12 -2.76 -0.20
C ILE A 335 13.10 -3.93 -0.30
N ALA A 336 12.68 -5.07 -0.86
CA ALA A 336 13.56 -6.21 -1.06
C ALA A 336 14.71 -5.91 -2.04
N GLU A 337 14.48 -5.14 -3.10
CA GLU A 337 15.52 -4.64 -4.01
C GLU A 337 16.50 -3.70 -3.30
N SER A 338 15.98 -2.80 -2.47
CA SER A 338 16.81 -1.89 -1.68
C SER A 338 17.70 -2.64 -0.66
N LEU A 339 17.20 -3.74 -0.06
CA LEU A 339 18.03 -4.63 0.77
C LEU A 339 19.22 -5.20 -0.01
N VAL A 340 19.01 -5.61 -1.25
CA VAL A 340 20.07 -6.11 -2.13
C VAL A 340 21.05 -4.99 -2.52
N LYS A 341 20.53 -3.84 -2.93
CA LYS A 341 21.28 -2.65 -3.34
C LYS A 341 22.17 -2.10 -2.23
N LEU A 342 21.64 -2.03 -1.01
CA LEU A 342 22.34 -1.51 0.17
C LEU A 342 23.30 -2.55 0.79
N GLY A 343 23.26 -3.81 0.34
CA GLY A 343 24.13 -4.87 0.82
C GLY A 343 23.89 -5.29 2.27
N VAL A 344 22.69 -5.07 2.79
CA VAL A 344 22.32 -5.38 4.20
C VAL A 344 21.78 -6.80 4.40
N ILE A 345 21.77 -7.61 3.33
CA ILE A 345 21.40 -9.04 3.43
C ILE A 345 22.60 -9.81 3.96
N ASN A 346 22.47 -10.41 5.15
CA ASN A 346 23.46 -11.34 5.66
C ASN A 346 23.53 -12.57 4.75
N ARG A 347 24.70 -12.87 4.24
CA ARG A 347 25.01 -14.03 3.39
C ARG A 347 25.48 -15.21 4.22
#